data_d3721306cbd8abb9f5d4f01d63a121af
#
_entry.id   d3721306cbd8abb9f5d4f01d63a121af
#
_cell.length_a   1.000
_cell.length_b   1.000
_cell.length_c   1.000
_cell.angle_alpha   90.00
_cell.angle_beta   90.00
_cell.angle_gamma   90.00
#
_symmetry.space_group_name_H-M   'P 1'
#
loop_
_entity.id
_entity.type
_entity.pdbx_description
1 polymer ?
#
loop_
_entity_poly.entity_id
_entity_poly.type
_entity_poly.pdbx_seq_one_letter_code
_entity_poly.pdbx_strand_id
1 'polypeptide(L)'
;MNKTTNRIMHLTPNPRVFLYACALALVAGCATPRDIVYLQDATDAATITHIPAQPIRLKPMDQISIIVNTREPEITAMFNLPYYTRRIGEQQSLTSGGGNIAASTSATNISGYTVDSDGCIDFPVLGRISVAGKTRAEVCEYIKQRIESSGQAKDPVVTVEFMNLGFSVLGEVNRPGRYRIDRDPFTIFDAISLAGDLTINGERTTATLVRHGAQGDEIHKLDFTSAENLYNSPAYYIQQDDTIYIVPNDRRRRDSTVNGNNVRSSSFWLSLASLATSIAVLIFR
;
A
#
# COMPACT_ATOMS: atom_id res chain seq x y z
N MET A 1 -58.40 3.03 -60.78
CA MET A 1 -57.19 3.91 -60.57
C MET A 1 -57.41 4.67 -59.27
N ASN A 2 -56.91 4.12 -58.16
CA ASN A 2 -57.01 4.74 -56.83
C ASN A 2 -55.67 5.34 -56.46
N LYS A 3 -55.55 6.69 -56.38
CA LYS A 3 -54.44 7.44 -55.89
C LYS A 3 -54.51 7.48 -54.37
N THR A 4 -53.69 6.68 -53.70
CA THR A 4 -53.46 6.78 -52.25
C THR A 4 -52.49 7.91 -51.97
N THR A 5 -53.04 9.00 -51.44
CA THR A 5 -52.26 10.18 -51.04
C THR A 5 -51.58 9.92 -49.69
N ASN A 6 -50.27 9.67 -49.69
CA ASN A 6 -49.42 9.57 -48.48
C ASN A 6 -49.34 10.96 -47.84
N ARG A 7 -50.10 11.17 -46.78
CA ARG A 7 -50.02 12.33 -45.91
C ARG A 7 -48.86 12.14 -44.91
N ILE A 8 -47.68 12.64 -45.26
CA ILE A 8 -46.57 12.77 -44.31
C ILE A 8 -46.97 13.80 -43.28
N MET A 9 -47.30 13.32 -42.10
CA MET A 9 -47.64 14.15 -40.93
C MET A 9 -46.31 14.75 -40.42
N HIS A 10 -46.06 16.01 -40.76
CA HIS A 10 -44.97 16.80 -40.16
C HIS A 10 -45.36 17.05 -38.70
N LEU A 11 -44.87 16.18 -37.80
CA LEU A 11 -44.86 16.49 -36.37
C LEU A 11 -43.84 17.59 -36.13
N THR A 12 -44.28 18.87 -36.11
CA THR A 12 -43.50 19.95 -35.53
C THR A 12 -43.46 19.74 -34.01
N PRO A 13 -42.32 19.46 -33.41
CA PRO A 13 -42.25 19.25 -31.99
C PRO A 13 -42.63 20.58 -31.29
N ASN A 14 -43.68 20.50 -30.46
CA ASN A 14 -44.12 21.63 -29.68
C ASN A 14 -42.96 22.15 -28.82
N PRO A 15 -42.45 23.40 -28.96
CA PRO A 15 -41.22 23.87 -28.29
C PRO A 15 -41.32 23.73 -26.77
N ARG A 16 -42.52 23.74 -26.21
CA ARG A 16 -42.73 23.52 -24.77
C ARG A 16 -42.46 22.06 -24.36
N VAL A 17 -42.84 21.06 -25.20
CA VAL A 17 -42.58 19.66 -24.92
C VAL A 17 -41.07 19.35 -24.99
N PHE A 18 -40.36 19.98 -25.94
CA PHE A 18 -38.90 19.89 -26.03
C PHE A 18 -38.20 20.47 -24.81
N LEU A 19 -38.68 21.62 -24.31
CA LEU A 19 -38.15 22.30 -23.13
C LEU A 19 -38.37 21.46 -21.85
N TYR A 20 -39.52 20.83 -21.68
CA TYR A 20 -39.79 19.89 -20.58
C TYR A 20 -38.95 18.61 -20.67
N ALA A 21 -38.77 18.06 -21.85
CA ALA A 21 -37.91 16.87 -22.06
C ALA A 21 -36.45 17.18 -21.74
N CYS A 22 -35.91 18.33 -22.14
CA CYS A 22 -34.58 18.79 -21.76
C CYS A 22 -34.44 19.02 -20.25
N ALA A 23 -35.46 19.62 -19.60
CA ALA A 23 -35.44 19.82 -18.15
C ALA A 23 -35.49 18.46 -17.40
N LEU A 24 -36.28 17.50 -17.88
CA LEU A 24 -36.31 16.17 -17.29
C LEU A 24 -34.99 15.40 -17.47
N ALA A 25 -34.31 15.56 -18.61
CA ALA A 25 -33.03 14.94 -18.88
C ALA A 25 -31.89 15.48 -17.96
N LEU A 26 -31.98 16.75 -17.54
CA LEU A 26 -31.02 17.37 -16.61
C LEU A 26 -31.17 16.85 -15.18
N VAL A 27 -32.32 16.33 -14.77
CA VAL A 27 -32.57 15.81 -13.42
C VAL A 27 -32.16 14.33 -13.29
N ALA A 28 -32.05 13.59 -14.38
CA ALA A 28 -31.75 12.14 -14.39
C ALA A 28 -30.25 11.80 -14.20
N GLY A 29 -29.37 12.79 -14.07
CA GLY A 29 -27.91 12.63 -14.15
C GLY A 29 -27.15 12.29 -12.88
N CYS A 30 -27.80 12.11 -11.71
CA CYS A 30 -27.10 11.88 -10.44
C CYS A 30 -27.09 10.39 -10.07
N ALA A 31 -26.32 9.57 -10.78
CA ALA A 31 -25.96 8.24 -10.29
C ALA A 31 -24.72 8.34 -9.42
N THR A 32 -24.82 7.94 -8.16
CA THR A 32 -23.67 7.86 -7.24
C THR A 32 -22.81 6.68 -7.68
N PRO A 33 -21.50 6.87 -7.94
CA PRO A 33 -20.62 5.74 -8.26
C PRO A 33 -20.57 4.78 -7.07
N ARG A 34 -20.78 3.48 -7.32
CA ARG A 34 -20.68 2.44 -6.27
C ARG A 34 -19.24 2.01 -6.00
N ASP A 35 -18.34 2.25 -6.94
CA ASP A 35 -16.95 1.76 -6.93
C ASP A 35 -16.04 2.42 -5.87
N ILE A 36 -16.59 3.30 -5.03
CA ILE A 36 -15.86 3.97 -3.95
C ILE A 36 -16.02 3.26 -2.59
N VAL A 37 -16.93 2.32 -2.46
CA VAL A 37 -17.22 1.65 -1.19
C VAL A 37 -16.42 0.36 -1.10
N TYR A 38 -15.80 0.11 0.05
CA TYR A 38 -15.10 -1.14 0.34
C TYR A 38 -16.09 -2.27 0.65
N LEU A 39 -15.69 -3.52 0.33
CA LEU A 39 -16.35 -4.76 0.77
C LEU A 39 -17.87 -4.78 0.52
N GLN A 40 -18.31 -4.43 -0.69
CA GLN A 40 -19.73 -4.26 -1.04
C GLN A 40 -20.52 -5.56 -1.01
N ASP A 41 -19.85 -6.70 -1.14
CA ASP A 41 -20.41 -8.05 -1.10
C ASP A 41 -20.49 -8.61 0.34
N ALA A 42 -19.91 -7.91 1.32
CA ALA A 42 -19.99 -8.33 2.71
C ALA A 42 -21.41 -8.14 3.27
N THR A 43 -22.02 -9.23 3.78
CA THR A 43 -23.28 -9.18 4.49
C THR A 43 -23.05 -9.01 5.99
N ASP A 44 -24.05 -8.48 6.68
CA ASP A 44 -23.98 -8.32 8.14
C ASP A 44 -23.76 -9.68 8.84
N ALA A 45 -22.86 -9.69 9.81
CA ALA A 45 -22.43 -10.89 10.55
C ALA A 45 -21.82 -12.03 9.70
N ALA A 46 -21.38 -11.76 8.47
CA ALA A 46 -20.68 -12.76 7.66
C ALA A 46 -19.33 -13.11 8.27
N THR A 47 -19.05 -14.41 8.40
CA THR A 47 -17.71 -14.90 8.71
C THR A 47 -17.01 -15.24 7.40
N ILE A 48 -16.01 -14.46 7.03
CA ILE A 48 -15.24 -14.71 5.81
C ILE A 48 -13.97 -15.46 6.19
N THR A 49 -13.78 -16.64 5.57
CA THR A 49 -12.54 -17.40 5.72
C THR A 49 -11.46 -16.71 4.88
N HIS A 50 -10.30 -16.45 5.46
CA HIS A 50 -9.16 -15.87 4.77
C HIS A 50 -8.01 -16.87 4.67
N ILE A 51 -7.13 -16.66 3.71
CA ILE A 51 -5.90 -17.44 3.60
C ILE A 51 -5.07 -17.23 4.88
N PRO A 52 -4.54 -18.31 5.50
CA PRO A 52 -3.72 -18.15 6.70
C PRO A 52 -2.49 -17.30 6.42
N ALA A 53 -2.15 -16.43 7.35
CA ALA A 53 -0.95 -15.61 7.26
C ALA A 53 0.29 -16.50 7.18
N GLN A 54 1.16 -16.21 6.21
CA GLN A 54 2.47 -16.83 6.16
C GLN A 54 3.46 -15.98 6.95
N PRO A 55 4.24 -16.57 7.87
CA PRO A 55 5.21 -15.81 8.64
C PRO A 55 6.30 -15.25 7.72
N ILE A 56 6.76 -14.06 8.04
CA ILE A 56 7.83 -13.39 7.29
C ILE A 56 9.13 -14.18 7.47
N ARG A 57 9.80 -14.47 6.35
CA ARG A 57 11.09 -15.18 6.31
C ARG A 57 12.21 -14.22 5.96
N LEU A 58 13.34 -14.40 6.62
CA LEU A 58 14.54 -13.61 6.40
C LEU A 58 15.08 -13.77 4.97
N LYS A 59 15.45 -12.67 4.37
CA LYS A 59 16.09 -12.60 3.05
C LYS A 59 17.48 -11.95 3.18
N PRO A 60 18.38 -12.13 2.21
CA PRO A 60 19.60 -11.32 2.12
C PRO A 60 19.27 -9.82 2.18
N MET A 61 20.11 -9.05 2.83
CA MET A 61 19.99 -7.60 3.12
C MET A 61 18.99 -7.25 4.24
N ASP A 62 18.29 -8.21 4.83
CA ASP A 62 17.48 -7.96 6.01
C ASP A 62 18.34 -7.57 7.22
N GLN A 63 17.79 -6.72 8.04
CA GLN A 63 18.39 -6.31 9.30
C GLN A 63 17.56 -6.86 10.45
N ILE A 64 18.23 -7.53 11.36
CA ILE A 64 17.64 -8.09 12.57
C ILE A 64 18.40 -7.64 13.80
N SER A 65 17.72 -7.47 14.90
CA SER A 65 18.36 -7.38 16.21
C SER A 65 18.24 -8.73 16.90
N ILE A 66 19.29 -9.13 17.59
CA ILE A 66 19.33 -10.35 18.37
C ILE A 66 19.80 -9.98 19.77
N ILE A 67 19.01 -10.34 20.78
CA ILE A 67 19.31 -10.13 22.18
C ILE A 67 19.32 -11.49 22.86
N VAL A 68 20.40 -11.81 23.53
CA VAL A 68 20.54 -13.03 24.31
C VAL A 68 20.60 -12.67 25.79
N ASN A 69 19.72 -13.22 26.59
CA ASN A 69 19.74 -13.10 28.04
C ASN A 69 20.06 -14.46 28.67
N THR A 70 21.02 -14.48 29.57
CA THR A 70 21.39 -15.65 30.35
C THR A 70 21.31 -15.34 31.84
N ARG A 71 21.41 -16.37 32.69
CA ARG A 71 21.43 -16.20 34.13
C ARG A 71 22.68 -15.46 34.64
N GLU A 72 23.75 -15.50 33.86
CA GLU A 72 25.04 -14.92 34.20
C GLU A 72 25.27 -13.65 33.38
N PRO A 73 25.35 -12.46 34.02
CA PRO A 73 25.49 -11.20 33.31
C PRO A 73 26.75 -11.12 32.42
N GLU A 74 27.86 -11.76 32.84
CA GLU A 74 29.10 -11.79 32.07
C GLU A 74 28.96 -12.52 30.75
N ILE A 75 28.22 -13.67 30.76
CA ILE A 75 27.90 -14.43 29.58
C ILE A 75 26.93 -13.67 28.67
N THR A 76 25.91 -13.03 29.26
CA THR A 76 25.00 -12.14 28.54
C THR A 76 25.74 -11.04 27.78
N ALA A 77 26.73 -10.42 28.41
CA ALA A 77 27.52 -9.36 27.80
C ALA A 77 28.36 -9.85 26.60
N MET A 78 28.85 -11.11 26.64
CA MET A 78 29.63 -11.70 25.54
C MET A 78 28.81 -11.87 24.25
N PHE A 79 27.51 -12.19 24.37
CA PHE A 79 26.63 -12.33 23.21
C PHE A 79 26.07 -11.01 22.70
N ASN A 80 25.94 -10.01 23.56
CA ASN A 80 25.32 -8.70 23.24
C ASN A 80 26.38 -7.61 23.06
N LEU A 81 27.52 -7.92 22.50
CA LEU A 81 28.55 -6.93 22.21
C LEU A 81 27.96 -5.82 21.33
N PRO A 82 28.24 -4.53 21.63
CA PRO A 82 27.73 -3.43 20.82
C PRO A 82 28.34 -3.50 19.41
N TYR A 83 27.57 -4.02 18.47
CA TYR A 83 27.96 -4.07 17.07
C TYR A 83 27.43 -2.82 16.36
N TYR A 84 28.32 -1.89 16.07
CA TYR A 84 27.98 -0.71 15.28
C TYR A 84 27.95 -1.07 13.79
N THR A 85 26.81 -1.51 13.30
CA THR A 85 26.58 -1.48 11.85
C THR A 85 26.28 -0.03 11.47
N ARG A 86 27.25 0.67 10.90
CA ARG A 86 27.06 2.03 10.40
C ARG A 86 25.95 2.01 9.36
N ARG A 87 24.80 2.60 9.66
CA ARG A 87 23.72 2.80 8.69
C ARG A 87 24.26 3.70 7.58
N ILE A 88 24.36 3.16 6.37
CA ILE A 88 24.62 3.94 5.17
C ILE A 88 23.37 4.79 4.94
N GLY A 89 23.44 6.11 5.14
CA GLY A 89 22.36 7.06 4.87
C GLY A 89 21.85 7.85 6.07
N GLU A 90 22.29 7.58 7.31
CA GLU A 90 22.02 8.45 8.44
C GLU A 90 23.02 9.61 8.43
N GLN A 91 22.66 10.71 7.72
CA GLN A 91 23.38 11.98 7.87
C GLN A 91 23.18 12.46 9.30
N GLN A 92 24.22 12.41 10.10
CA GLN A 92 24.30 13.27 11.28
C GLN A 92 24.18 14.71 10.78
N SER A 93 23.06 15.34 11.06
CA SER A 93 22.91 16.78 10.91
C SER A 93 23.91 17.44 11.85
N LEU A 94 25.11 17.77 11.32
CA LEU A 94 26.04 18.63 11.97
C LEU A 94 25.46 20.06 11.89
N THR A 95 24.52 20.36 12.77
CA THR A 95 24.17 21.76 13.04
C THR A 95 25.41 22.43 13.69
N SER A 96 26.11 23.18 12.87
CA SER A 96 27.10 24.17 13.30
C SER A 96 26.40 25.23 14.17
N GLY A 97 26.45 25.04 15.49
CA GLY A 97 25.96 25.98 16.47
C GLY A 97 26.45 25.54 17.84
N GLY A 98 27.46 26.24 18.36
CA GLY A 98 28.10 25.94 19.66
C GLY A 98 27.06 25.89 20.80
N GLY A 99 26.84 24.71 21.32
CA GLY A 99 26.05 24.43 22.51
C GLY A 99 26.35 22.99 22.93
N ASN A 100 26.66 22.81 24.21
CA ASN A 100 27.01 21.54 24.84
C ASN A 100 26.32 20.34 24.23
N ILE A 101 27.10 19.46 23.62
CA ILE A 101 26.66 18.12 23.25
C ILE A 101 26.47 17.36 24.57
N ALA A 102 25.32 17.50 25.19
CA ALA A 102 24.81 16.44 26.03
C ALA A 102 24.54 15.28 25.06
N ALA A 103 25.52 14.37 24.96
CA ALA A 103 25.27 13.07 24.37
C ALA A 103 24.03 12.51 25.03
N SER A 104 22.88 12.55 24.35
CA SER A 104 21.72 11.79 24.76
C SER A 104 22.08 10.32 24.52
N THR A 105 22.76 9.76 25.49
CA THR A 105 23.07 8.35 25.65
C THR A 105 21.80 7.58 26.01
N SER A 106 20.80 7.70 25.16
CA SER A 106 19.72 6.73 25.04
C SER A 106 19.92 5.93 23.75
N ALA A 107 21.16 5.67 23.39
CA ALA A 107 21.50 4.58 22.51
C ALA A 107 21.26 3.31 23.30
N THR A 108 20.03 2.82 23.28
CA THR A 108 19.77 1.40 23.57
C THR A 108 20.69 0.65 22.62
N ASN A 109 21.78 0.06 23.16
CA ASN A 109 22.74 -0.74 22.41
C ASN A 109 22.03 -1.99 21.89
N ILE A 110 21.25 -1.83 20.83
CA ILE A 110 20.62 -2.95 20.14
C ILE A 110 21.62 -3.42 19.10
N SER A 111 22.20 -4.60 19.31
CA SER A 111 23.07 -5.23 18.33
C SER A 111 22.27 -5.57 17.08
N GLY A 112 22.52 -4.83 15.99
CA GLY A 112 21.89 -5.07 14.70
C GLY A 112 22.80 -5.90 13.79
N TYR A 113 22.24 -6.94 13.18
CA TYR A 113 22.92 -7.81 12.22
C TYR A 113 22.30 -7.63 10.86
N THR A 114 23.13 -7.55 9.81
CA THR A 114 22.67 -7.57 8.43
C THR A 114 22.91 -8.95 7.84
N VAL A 115 21.88 -9.54 7.26
CA VAL A 115 21.98 -10.81 6.54
C VAL A 115 22.78 -10.57 5.25
N ASP A 116 23.88 -11.30 5.08
CA ASP A 116 24.74 -11.17 3.91
C ASP A 116 24.11 -11.80 2.65
N SER A 117 24.82 -11.71 1.51
CA SER A 117 24.39 -12.28 0.23
C SER A 117 24.24 -13.81 0.26
N ASP A 118 24.98 -14.47 1.14
CA ASP A 118 24.92 -15.92 1.31
C ASP A 118 23.84 -16.35 2.31
N GLY A 119 23.08 -15.39 2.84
CA GLY A 119 22.02 -15.64 3.80
C GLY A 119 22.49 -15.89 5.22
N CYS A 120 23.69 -15.43 5.58
CA CYS A 120 24.31 -15.64 6.88
C CYS A 120 24.44 -14.33 7.65
N ILE A 121 24.65 -14.43 8.96
CA ILE A 121 25.10 -13.36 9.84
C ILE A 121 26.32 -13.80 10.62
N ASP A 122 27.19 -12.85 10.99
CA ASP A 122 28.30 -13.12 11.91
C ASP A 122 27.83 -12.80 13.34
N PHE A 123 27.61 -13.87 14.11
CA PHE A 123 27.11 -13.75 15.48
C PHE A 123 28.25 -13.97 16.49
N PRO A 124 28.35 -13.10 17.52
CA PRO A 124 29.41 -13.24 18.52
C PRO A 124 29.47 -14.64 19.10
N VAL A 125 30.68 -15.13 19.33
CA VAL A 125 30.94 -16.45 19.94
C VAL A 125 30.57 -17.64 19.08
N LEU A 126 29.44 -17.61 18.35
CA LEU A 126 28.98 -18.71 17.48
C LEU A 126 29.55 -18.64 16.07
N GLY A 127 30.13 -17.49 15.68
CA GLY A 127 30.65 -17.25 14.34
C GLY A 127 29.56 -17.11 13.30
N ARG A 128 29.85 -17.53 12.07
CA ARG A 128 28.93 -17.40 10.94
C ARG A 128 27.77 -18.41 11.02
N ILE A 129 26.53 -17.91 11.02
CA ILE A 129 25.32 -18.71 11.10
C ILE A 129 24.36 -18.38 9.94
N SER A 130 23.75 -19.40 9.34
CA SER A 130 22.77 -19.26 8.25
C SER A 130 21.38 -18.97 8.80
N VAL A 131 20.79 -17.85 8.38
CA VAL A 131 19.48 -17.37 8.84
C VAL A 131 18.47 -17.14 7.70
N ALA A 132 18.91 -17.00 6.46
CA ALA A 132 18.01 -16.82 5.33
C ALA A 132 17.01 -17.98 5.20
N GLY A 133 15.78 -17.64 4.80
CA GLY A 133 14.67 -18.59 4.69
C GLY A 133 14.03 -18.99 6.02
N LYS A 134 14.63 -18.62 7.16
CA LYS A 134 14.06 -18.89 8.49
C LYS A 134 13.14 -17.78 8.92
N THR A 135 12.14 -18.14 9.70
CA THR A 135 11.30 -17.18 10.41
C THR A 135 12.03 -16.65 11.65
N ARG A 136 11.54 -15.56 12.23
CA ARG A 136 12.04 -15.02 13.50
C ARG A 136 12.09 -16.09 14.60
N ALA A 137 11.02 -16.88 14.74
CA ALA A 137 10.96 -17.96 15.75
C ALA A 137 11.97 -19.07 15.48
N GLU A 138 12.14 -19.47 14.22
CA GLU A 138 13.13 -20.49 13.83
C GLU A 138 14.56 -20.01 14.09
N VAL A 139 14.86 -18.71 13.91
CA VAL A 139 16.18 -18.13 14.24
C VAL A 139 16.39 -18.09 15.75
N CYS A 140 15.39 -17.71 16.54
CA CYS A 140 15.47 -17.76 17.99
C CYS A 140 15.85 -19.15 18.49
N GLU A 141 15.10 -20.16 18.04
CA GLU A 141 15.33 -21.55 18.46
C GLU A 141 16.69 -22.07 17.98
N TYR A 142 17.07 -21.76 16.75
CA TYR A 142 18.37 -22.15 16.20
C TYR A 142 19.53 -21.58 17.01
N ILE A 143 19.48 -20.30 17.37
CA ILE A 143 20.55 -19.67 18.19
C ILE A 143 20.56 -20.25 19.59
N LYS A 144 19.38 -20.44 20.22
CA LYS A 144 19.24 -21.09 21.53
C LYS A 144 19.93 -22.43 21.58
N GLN A 145 19.61 -23.32 20.63
CA GLN A 145 20.20 -24.66 20.52
C GLN A 145 21.72 -24.62 20.31
N ARG A 146 22.22 -23.66 19.52
CA ARG A 146 23.67 -23.50 19.29
C ARG A 146 24.41 -23.07 20.55
N ILE A 147 23.83 -22.16 21.34
CA ILE A 147 24.42 -21.69 22.60
C ILE A 147 24.44 -22.86 23.61
N GLU A 148 23.33 -23.59 23.75
CA GLU A 148 23.25 -24.73 24.65
C GLU A 148 24.22 -25.86 24.28
N SER A 149 24.31 -26.19 22.99
CA SER A 149 25.21 -27.25 22.49
C SER A 149 26.70 -26.90 22.62
N SER A 150 27.01 -25.59 22.61
CA SER A 150 28.40 -25.11 22.86
C SER A 150 28.80 -25.15 24.34
N GLY A 151 27.86 -25.42 25.25
CA GLY A 151 28.07 -25.46 26.68
C GLY A 151 28.30 -24.10 27.35
N GLN A 152 28.11 -23.01 26.61
CA GLN A 152 28.41 -21.64 27.11
C GLN A 152 27.34 -21.09 28.02
N ALA A 153 26.07 -21.40 27.78
CA ALA A 153 24.99 -21.02 28.67
C ALA A 153 23.94 -22.14 28.75
N LYS A 154 23.35 -22.28 29.92
CA LYS A 154 22.23 -23.18 30.15
C LYS A 154 20.93 -22.38 30.08
N ASP A 155 20.01 -22.80 29.23
CA ASP A 155 18.68 -22.22 29.04
C ASP A 155 18.70 -20.69 28.76
N PRO A 156 19.37 -20.24 27.66
CA PRO A 156 19.40 -18.83 27.27
C PRO A 156 18.03 -18.42 26.73
N VAL A 157 17.64 -17.17 26.98
CA VAL A 157 16.48 -16.52 26.37
C VAL A 157 16.98 -15.72 25.18
N VAL A 158 16.58 -16.09 23.97
CA VAL A 158 16.95 -15.40 22.73
C VAL A 158 15.74 -14.65 22.20
N THR A 159 15.90 -13.37 21.90
CA THR A 159 14.90 -12.53 21.26
C THR A 159 15.43 -12.04 19.92
N VAL A 160 14.67 -12.24 18.86
CA VAL A 160 15.02 -11.77 17.50
C VAL A 160 13.91 -10.85 17.01
N GLU A 161 14.28 -9.64 16.57
CA GLU A 161 13.35 -8.66 16.00
C GLU A 161 13.87 -8.13 14.68
N PHE A 162 12.96 -7.94 13.72
CA PHE A 162 13.31 -7.28 12.47
C PHE A 162 13.50 -5.78 12.67
N MET A 163 14.50 -5.20 12.00
CA MET A 163 14.83 -3.77 12.12
C MET A 163 14.40 -2.96 10.88
N ASN A 164 14.33 -3.59 9.70
CA ASN A 164 14.09 -2.92 8.43
C ASN A 164 12.86 -3.40 7.67
N LEU A 165 11.96 -4.16 8.32
CA LEU A 165 10.72 -4.56 7.66
C LEU A 165 9.94 -3.35 7.17
N GLY A 166 9.55 -3.38 5.92
CA GLY A 166 8.79 -2.29 5.33
C GLY A 166 8.20 -2.65 3.98
N PHE A 167 7.25 -1.85 3.56
CA PHE A 167 6.57 -1.92 2.26
C PHE A 167 6.44 -0.51 1.70
N SER A 168 6.11 -0.41 0.41
CA SER A 168 5.93 0.87 -0.28
C SER A 168 4.49 1.00 -0.77
N VAL A 169 3.93 2.21 -0.67
CA VAL A 169 2.61 2.55 -1.23
C VAL A 169 2.77 3.70 -2.20
N LEU A 170 2.30 3.51 -3.43
CA LEU A 170 2.41 4.46 -4.53
C LEU A 170 1.04 4.72 -5.17
N GLY A 171 0.94 5.83 -5.91
CA GLY A 171 -0.25 6.18 -6.69
C GLY A 171 -1.26 7.02 -5.91
N GLU A 172 -2.54 6.78 -6.11
CA GLU A 172 -3.65 7.60 -5.61
C GLU A 172 -4.03 7.28 -4.16
N VAL A 173 -3.08 7.50 -3.24
CA VAL A 173 -3.26 7.49 -1.78
C VAL A 173 -2.95 8.87 -1.20
N ASN A 174 -3.44 9.16 0.00
CA ASN A 174 -3.23 10.47 0.60
C ASN A 174 -1.77 10.73 0.98
N ARG A 175 -1.02 9.68 1.34
CA ARG A 175 0.39 9.78 1.73
C ARG A 175 1.18 8.65 1.08
N PRO A 176 1.63 8.79 -0.17
CA PRO A 176 2.52 7.82 -0.79
C PRO A 176 3.89 7.82 -0.11
N GLY A 177 4.52 6.65 -0.02
CA GLY A 177 5.82 6.51 0.63
C GLY A 177 6.16 5.09 1.06
N ARG A 178 7.30 4.94 1.74
CA ARG A 178 7.71 3.69 2.37
C ARG A 178 7.29 3.69 3.85
N TYR A 179 6.69 2.58 4.30
CA TYR A 179 6.19 2.38 5.65
C TYR A 179 6.85 1.18 6.31
N ARG A 180 6.91 1.18 7.63
CA ARG A 180 7.42 0.04 8.40
C ARG A 180 6.29 -0.91 8.75
N ILE A 181 6.63 -2.20 8.79
CA ILE A 181 5.77 -3.24 9.34
C ILE A 181 6.14 -3.37 10.81
N ASP A 182 5.20 -3.11 11.70
CA ASP A 182 5.39 -3.10 13.16
C ASP A 182 4.85 -4.36 13.84
N ARG A 183 4.13 -5.20 13.13
CA ARG A 183 3.53 -6.44 13.63
C ARG A 183 3.48 -7.52 12.55
N ASP A 184 3.32 -8.76 12.97
CA ASP A 184 3.13 -9.92 12.09
C ASP A 184 1.99 -10.77 12.67
N PRO A 185 0.87 -11.00 11.94
CA PRO A 185 0.62 -10.63 10.54
C PRO A 185 0.23 -9.15 10.34
N PHE A 186 0.50 -8.64 9.14
CA PHE A 186 0.19 -7.27 8.71
C PHE A 186 -0.65 -7.31 7.43
N THR A 187 -1.82 -6.66 7.44
CA THR A 187 -2.80 -6.77 6.36
C THR A 187 -2.69 -5.63 5.35
N ILE A 188 -3.29 -5.81 4.17
CA ILE A 188 -3.42 -4.76 3.17
C ILE A 188 -4.21 -3.54 3.70
N PHE A 189 -5.21 -3.75 4.58
CA PHE A 189 -5.93 -2.65 5.20
C PHE A 189 -5.07 -1.85 6.18
N ASP A 190 -4.18 -2.52 6.92
CA ASP A 190 -3.19 -1.82 7.75
C ASP A 190 -2.27 -0.95 6.90
N ALA A 191 -1.83 -1.47 5.77
CA ALA A 191 -0.98 -0.75 4.82
C ALA A 191 -1.67 0.50 4.26
N ILE A 192 -2.91 0.36 3.81
CA ILE A 192 -3.70 1.47 3.27
C ILE A 192 -4.02 2.50 4.36
N SER A 193 -4.34 2.05 5.58
CA SER A 193 -4.56 2.93 6.73
C SER A 193 -3.33 3.79 7.06
N LEU A 194 -2.13 3.21 7.05
CA LEU A 194 -0.88 3.96 7.23
C LEU A 194 -0.65 4.99 6.13
N ALA A 195 -1.02 4.66 4.88
CA ALA A 195 -0.96 5.58 3.74
C ALA A 195 -2.07 6.66 3.77
N GLY A 196 -2.93 6.65 4.78
CA GLY A 196 -4.00 7.64 4.98
C GLY A 196 -5.21 7.45 4.07
N ASP A 197 -5.46 6.20 3.64
CA ASP A 197 -6.50 5.78 2.72
C ASP A 197 -6.27 6.20 1.25
N LEU A 198 -7.05 5.61 0.34
CA LEU A 198 -7.09 5.99 -1.07
C LEU A 198 -7.71 7.37 -1.22
N THR A 199 -7.20 8.15 -2.20
CA THR A 199 -7.90 9.39 -2.58
C THR A 199 -9.25 9.08 -3.24
N ILE A 200 -10.10 10.09 -3.41
CA ILE A 200 -11.35 9.95 -4.17
C ILE A 200 -11.11 9.53 -5.62
N ASN A 201 -9.91 9.76 -6.14
CA ASN A 201 -9.50 9.41 -7.48
C ASN A 201 -8.82 8.03 -7.57
N GLY A 202 -8.57 7.37 -6.44
CA GLY A 202 -7.99 6.03 -6.41
C GLY A 202 -9.00 4.98 -6.84
N GLU A 203 -8.61 4.11 -7.75
CA GLU A 203 -9.42 2.99 -8.20
C GLU A 203 -9.34 1.86 -7.19
N ARG A 204 -10.50 1.42 -6.66
CA ARG A 204 -10.59 0.41 -5.61
C ARG A 204 -10.72 -1.01 -6.15
N THR A 205 -11.10 -1.14 -7.42
CA THR A 205 -11.32 -2.44 -8.06
C THR A 205 -10.06 -3.06 -8.63
N THR A 206 -9.00 -2.28 -8.87
CA THR A 206 -7.80 -2.74 -9.60
C THR A 206 -6.48 -2.26 -8.97
N ALA A 207 -6.36 -2.30 -7.65
CA ALA A 207 -5.07 -2.09 -7.01
C ALA A 207 -4.08 -3.21 -7.41
N THR A 208 -2.80 -2.89 -7.42
CA THR A 208 -1.75 -3.83 -7.80
C THR A 208 -0.75 -3.95 -6.67
N LEU A 209 -0.46 -5.17 -6.24
CA LEU A 209 0.64 -5.47 -5.34
C LEU A 209 1.74 -6.18 -6.13
N VAL A 210 2.95 -5.69 -6.03
CA VAL A 210 4.16 -6.32 -6.58
C VAL A 210 4.97 -6.88 -5.41
N ARG A 211 5.22 -8.17 -5.44
CA ARG A 211 6.01 -8.92 -4.45
C ARG A 211 7.27 -9.46 -5.06
N HIS A 212 8.41 -9.13 -4.49
CA HIS A 212 9.69 -9.62 -4.95
C HIS A 212 9.94 -11.05 -4.46
N GLY A 213 9.92 -12.01 -5.39
CA GLY A 213 10.22 -13.42 -5.12
C GLY A 213 11.62 -13.82 -5.58
N ALA A 214 12.08 -15.01 -5.17
CA ALA A 214 13.39 -15.54 -5.56
C ALA A 214 13.53 -15.85 -7.07
N GLN A 215 12.42 -16.07 -7.77
CA GLN A 215 12.37 -16.37 -9.20
C GLN A 215 11.91 -15.21 -10.07
N GLY A 216 11.66 -14.04 -9.48
CA GLY A 216 11.14 -12.84 -10.14
C GLY A 216 9.99 -12.20 -9.36
N ASP A 217 9.44 -11.15 -9.94
CA ASP A 217 8.36 -10.37 -9.33
C ASP A 217 7.00 -11.01 -9.58
N GLU A 218 6.24 -11.22 -8.54
CA GLU A 218 4.84 -11.65 -8.58
C GLU A 218 3.92 -10.42 -8.56
N ILE A 219 2.97 -10.38 -9.49
CA ILE A 219 2.00 -9.28 -9.58
C ILE A 219 0.61 -9.79 -9.19
N HIS A 220 0.07 -9.24 -8.12
CA HIS A 220 -1.27 -9.54 -7.64
C HIS A 220 -2.21 -8.36 -7.88
N LYS A 221 -3.38 -8.63 -8.47
CA LYS A 221 -4.46 -7.65 -8.55
C LYS A 221 -5.36 -7.78 -7.34
N LEU A 222 -5.70 -6.65 -6.73
CA LEU A 222 -6.53 -6.57 -5.53
C LEU A 222 -7.78 -5.76 -5.84
N ASP A 223 -8.92 -6.29 -5.45
CA ASP A 223 -10.20 -5.61 -5.52
C ASP A 223 -10.68 -5.33 -4.09
N PHE A 224 -10.61 -4.08 -3.67
CA PHE A 224 -11.06 -3.65 -2.36
C PHE A 224 -12.58 -3.60 -2.23
N THR A 225 -13.32 -3.66 -3.34
CA THR A 225 -14.80 -3.62 -3.32
C THR A 225 -15.41 -4.99 -3.02
N SER A 226 -14.65 -6.08 -3.22
CA SER A 226 -15.09 -7.46 -2.96
C SER A 226 -14.34 -8.06 -1.78
N ALA A 227 -15.08 -8.41 -0.73
CA ALA A 227 -14.55 -9.10 0.44
C ALA A 227 -14.03 -10.49 0.05
N GLU A 228 -14.81 -11.25 -0.72
CA GLU A 228 -14.44 -12.60 -1.13
C GLU A 228 -13.12 -12.62 -1.89
N ASN A 229 -12.95 -11.76 -2.88
CA ASN A 229 -11.74 -11.69 -3.69
C ASN A 229 -10.54 -11.23 -2.87
N LEU A 230 -10.73 -10.24 -1.99
CA LEU A 230 -9.65 -9.64 -1.22
C LEU A 230 -9.11 -10.60 -0.15
N TYR A 231 -9.98 -11.21 0.66
CA TYR A 231 -9.57 -12.10 1.75
C TYR A 231 -9.00 -13.44 1.25
N ASN A 232 -9.37 -13.87 0.05
CA ASN A 232 -8.81 -15.06 -0.60
C ASN A 232 -7.56 -14.77 -1.44
N SER A 233 -7.13 -13.52 -1.50
CA SER A 233 -5.91 -13.15 -2.23
C SER A 233 -4.64 -13.53 -1.44
N PRO A 234 -3.61 -14.14 -2.06
CA PRO A 234 -2.32 -14.36 -1.43
C PRO A 234 -1.60 -13.04 -1.06
N ALA A 235 -2.06 -11.91 -1.60
CA ALA A 235 -1.57 -10.57 -1.31
C ALA A 235 -2.37 -9.84 -0.21
N TYR A 236 -3.30 -10.53 0.47
CA TYR A 236 -4.02 -9.95 1.62
C TYR A 236 -3.08 -9.61 2.78
N TYR A 237 -2.10 -10.48 3.05
CA TYR A 237 -1.05 -10.22 4.02
C TYR A 237 0.17 -9.64 3.33
N ILE A 238 0.61 -8.49 3.84
CA ILE A 238 1.78 -7.77 3.33
C ILE A 238 3.05 -8.46 3.81
N GLN A 239 4.00 -8.57 2.92
CA GLN A 239 5.35 -9.06 3.21
C GLN A 239 6.39 -7.95 3.04
N GLN A 240 7.62 -8.25 3.43
CA GLN A 240 8.73 -7.32 3.28
C GLN A 240 8.97 -6.97 1.82
N ASP A 241 9.20 -5.68 1.57
CA ASP A 241 9.48 -5.06 0.29
C ASP A 241 8.33 -5.15 -0.73
N ASP A 242 7.11 -5.53 -0.29
CA ASP A 242 5.93 -5.40 -1.14
C ASP A 242 5.75 -3.96 -1.60
N THR A 243 5.35 -3.79 -2.84
CA THR A 243 4.97 -2.49 -3.39
C THR A 243 3.52 -2.50 -3.81
N ILE A 244 2.72 -1.64 -3.17
CA ILE A 244 1.30 -1.45 -3.45
C ILE A 244 1.15 -0.24 -4.35
N TYR A 245 0.52 -0.42 -5.50
CA TYR A 245 0.22 0.66 -6.43
C TYR A 245 -1.28 0.83 -6.60
N ILE A 246 -1.78 2.03 -6.24
CA ILE A 246 -3.17 2.42 -6.41
C ILE A 246 -3.32 3.18 -7.72
N VAL A 247 -4.08 2.58 -8.63
CA VAL A 247 -4.29 3.10 -9.98
C VAL A 247 -5.19 4.33 -9.92
N PRO A 248 -4.88 5.43 -10.62
CA PRO A 248 -5.79 6.56 -10.75
C PRO A 248 -7.01 6.19 -11.61
N ASN A 249 -8.18 6.68 -11.24
CA ASN A 249 -9.40 6.49 -11.99
C ASN A 249 -9.38 7.23 -13.34
N ASP A 250 -10.34 6.93 -14.21
CA ASP A 250 -10.44 7.51 -15.54
C ASP A 250 -10.47 9.04 -15.57
N ARG A 251 -11.11 9.67 -14.57
CA ARG A 251 -11.13 11.11 -14.46
C ARG A 251 -9.75 11.68 -14.23
N ARG A 252 -9.01 11.13 -13.28
CA ARG A 252 -7.65 11.55 -12.95
C ARG A 252 -6.68 11.29 -14.10
N ARG A 253 -6.83 10.15 -14.78
CA ARG A 253 -6.02 9.84 -15.97
C ARG A 253 -6.24 10.87 -17.09
N ARG A 254 -7.49 11.32 -17.31
CA ARG A 254 -7.78 12.38 -18.30
C ARG A 254 -7.23 13.74 -17.92
N ASP A 255 -7.12 14.06 -16.63
CA ASP A 255 -6.53 15.34 -16.16
C ASP A 255 -5.07 15.49 -16.62
N SER A 256 -4.37 14.41 -16.96
CA SER A 256 -3.01 14.44 -17.52
C SER A 256 -2.96 14.93 -18.99
N THR A 257 -4.12 15.06 -19.66
CA THR A 257 -4.20 15.53 -21.05
C THR A 257 -4.73 16.96 -21.10
N VAL A 258 -4.31 17.75 -22.10
CA VAL A 258 -4.59 19.18 -22.22
C VAL A 258 -6.11 19.52 -22.17
N ASN A 259 -6.96 18.61 -22.70
CA ASN A 259 -8.42 18.82 -22.80
C ASN A 259 -9.24 17.71 -22.13
N GLY A 260 -8.63 16.88 -21.33
CA GLY A 260 -9.20 15.61 -20.88
C GLY A 260 -10.59 15.64 -20.26
N ASN A 261 -10.89 16.64 -19.43
CA ASN A 261 -12.17 16.79 -18.77
C ASN A 261 -12.97 18.01 -19.23
N ASN A 262 -12.42 18.88 -20.07
CA ASN A 262 -13.09 20.13 -20.51
C ASN A 262 -14.43 19.86 -21.17
N VAL A 263 -14.49 18.92 -22.14
CA VAL A 263 -15.72 18.59 -22.86
C VAL A 263 -16.79 17.97 -21.95
N ARG A 264 -16.40 17.42 -20.79
CA ARG A 264 -17.32 16.81 -19.81
C ARG A 264 -17.74 17.77 -18.71
N SER A 265 -17.16 18.99 -18.68
CA SER A 265 -17.53 19.99 -17.68
C SER A 265 -18.82 20.68 -18.06
N SER A 266 -19.68 20.96 -17.07
CA SER A 266 -20.92 21.72 -17.27
C SER A 266 -20.65 23.13 -17.77
N SER A 267 -19.53 23.75 -17.38
CA SER A 267 -19.11 25.08 -17.82
C SER A 267 -18.84 25.15 -19.32
N PHE A 268 -18.25 24.12 -19.92
CA PHE A 268 -18.04 24.02 -21.36
C PHE A 268 -19.38 24.05 -22.12
N TRP A 269 -20.33 23.25 -21.70
CA TRP A 269 -21.65 23.18 -22.34
C TRP A 269 -22.47 24.45 -22.14
N LEU A 270 -22.38 25.08 -20.97
CA LEU A 270 -23.02 26.38 -20.71
C LEU A 270 -22.43 27.46 -21.60
N SER A 271 -21.11 27.52 -21.78
CA SER A 271 -20.44 28.45 -22.65
C SER A 271 -20.85 28.26 -24.11
N LEU A 272 -20.92 26.99 -24.54
CA LEU A 272 -21.35 26.65 -25.90
C LEU A 272 -22.81 27.02 -26.14
N ALA A 273 -23.71 26.77 -25.18
CA ALA A 273 -25.10 27.14 -25.24
C ALA A 273 -25.28 28.68 -25.30
N SER A 274 -24.52 29.40 -24.47
CA SER A 274 -24.53 30.89 -24.49
C SER A 274 -24.08 31.45 -25.84
N LEU A 275 -22.99 30.85 -26.42
CA LEU A 275 -22.52 31.25 -27.75
C LEU A 275 -23.59 31.00 -28.83
N ALA A 276 -24.20 29.80 -28.80
CA ALA A 276 -25.25 29.43 -29.73
C ALA A 276 -26.47 30.35 -29.62
N THR A 277 -26.88 30.72 -28.41
CA THR A 277 -27.97 31.67 -28.17
C THR A 277 -27.63 33.07 -28.71
N SER A 278 -26.41 33.54 -28.49
CA SER A 278 -25.93 34.84 -28.99
C SER A 278 -25.95 34.88 -30.53
N ILE A 279 -25.51 33.82 -31.19
CA ILE A 279 -25.55 33.69 -32.66
C ILE A 279 -27.00 33.66 -33.15
N ALA A 280 -27.88 32.89 -32.49
CA ALA A 280 -29.28 32.83 -32.86
C ALA A 280 -29.97 34.18 -32.77
N VAL A 281 -29.73 34.94 -31.70
CA VAL A 281 -30.27 36.31 -31.55
C VAL A 281 -29.76 37.24 -32.67
N LEU A 282 -28.51 37.09 -33.10
CA LEU A 282 -27.94 37.92 -34.17
C LEU A 282 -28.58 37.59 -35.55
N ILE A 283 -28.90 36.34 -35.81
CA ILE A 283 -29.47 35.90 -37.10
C ILE A 283 -30.96 36.20 -37.19
N PHE A 284 -31.71 36.14 -36.08
CA PHE A 284 -33.15 36.34 -36.05
C PHE A 284 -33.58 37.77 -35.68
N ARG A 285 -32.65 38.66 -35.50
CA ARG A 285 -32.90 40.10 -35.30
C ARG A 285 -32.85 40.83 -36.64
#